data_8a25e2ec3e8509804f53439bc6b63189
#
_entry.id   8a25e2ec3e8509804f53439bc6b63189
#
_cell.length_a   1.000
_cell.length_b   1.000
_cell.length_c   1.000
_cell.angle_alpha   90.00
_cell.angle_beta   90.00
_cell.angle_gamma   90.00
#
_symmetry.space_group_name_H-M   'P 1'
#
loop_
_entity.id
_entity.type
_entity.pdbx_description
1 polymer ?
#
loop_
_entity_poly.entity_id
_entity_poly.type
_entity_poly.pdbx_seq_one_letter_code
_entity_poly.pdbx_strand_id
1 'polypeptide(L)'
;AAVSGDISELPDIVLQNDRNVSKYVTLYPDLFVTLDDAGINYDDFASYKVGYNTVDGQMYGVPFDSGVTVLALRTDIISECGYTVDDFTDITWSKFIELGKDVYSKTGCNLLVDRADVAQLLNVMIQSTGSWYFDESGNVNIANNENLDKVFTVYKELVDNNIVALYNDSHGYNNALWSGTTAGVCQGCWVMSTIKKGEDQSGNWALTNI
;
A
#
# COMPACT_ATOMS: atom_id res chain seq x y z
N ALA A 1 23.37 16.12 2.19
CA ALA A 1 24.57 15.45 2.71
C ALA A 1 25.11 14.44 1.69
N ALA A 2 24.52 13.26 1.44
CA ALA A 2 25.10 12.25 0.53
C ALA A 2 25.47 12.80 -0.86
N VAL A 3 24.59 13.58 -1.50
CA VAL A 3 24.82 14.18 -2.84
C VAL A 3 25.93 15.24 -2.83
N SER A 4 26.10 15.97 -1.73
CA SER A 4 27.14 17.00 -1.58
C SER A 4 28.51 16.44 -1.19
N GLY A 5 28.59 15.14 -0.84
CA GLY A 5 29.80 14.52 -0.32
C GLY A 5 30.14 14.89 1.14
N ASP A 6 29.31 15.68 1.79
CA ASP A 6 29.47 15.98 3.22
C ASP A 6 28.74 14.90 4.04
N ILE A 7 29.52 14.01 4.62
CA ILE A 7 29.01 12.89 5.42
C ILE A 7 28.87 13.22 6.91
N SER A 8 29.34 14.40 7.34
CA SER A 8 29.34 14.77 8.76
C SER A 8 27.93 14.92 9.37
N GLU A 9 26.95 15.17 8.52
CA GLU A 9 25.53 15.34 8.90
C GLU A 9 24.69 14.05 8.68
N LEU A 10 25.31 12.95 8.24
CA LEU A 10 24.59 11.69 8.05
C LEU A 10 24.38 10.98 9.38
N PRO A 11 23.19 10.39 9.59
CA PRO A 11 22.96 9.54 10.76
C PRO A 11 23.73 8.23 10.64
N ASP A 12 24.13 7.66 11.78
CA ASP A 12 24.77 6.35 11.85
C ASP A 12 23.83 5.21 11.44
N ILE A 13 22.53 5.39 11.67
CA ILE A 13 21.46 4.42 11.32
C ILE A 13 20.32 5.17 10.61
N VAL A 14 19.83 4.61 9.52
CA VAL A 14 18.72 5.18 8.77
C VAL A 14 17.58 4.18 8.60
N LEU A 15 16.36 4.61 8.86
CA LEU A 15 15.16 3.82 8.53
C LEU A 15 14.79 4.05 7.07
N GLN A 16 14.72 2.96 6.30
CA GLN A 16 14.42 3.00 4.88
C GLN A 16 13.22 2.14 4.51
N ASN A 17 12.48 2.56 3.48
CA ASN A 17 11.56 1.67 2.79
C ASN A 17 12.33 0.61 2.02
N ASP A 18 11.87 -0.64 2.07
CA ASP A 18 12.48 -1.79 1.40
C ASP A 18 12.85 -1.50 -0.06
N ARG A 19 11.91 -0.94 -0.82
CA ARG A 19 12.08 -0.58 -2.25
C ARG A 19 13.23 0.40 -2.54
N ASN A 20 13.75 1.05 -1.52
CA ASN A 20 14.80 2.07 -1.68
C ASN A 20 16.18 1.55 -1.29
N VAL A 21 16.29 0.42 -0.58
CA VAL A 21 17.55 -0.10 -0.07
C VAL A 21 18.55 -0.32 -1.21
N SER A 22 18.20 -1.15 -2.18
CA SER A 22 19.06 -1.45 -3.34
C SER A 22 19.48 -0.17 -4.07
N LYS A 23 18.53 0.76 -4.30
CA LYS A 23 18.82 2.04 -4.95
C LYS A 23 19.90 2.84 -4.23
N TYR A 24 19.77 3.01 -2.92
CA TYR A 24 20.70 3.84 -2.17
C TYR A 24 22.05 3.16 -1.98
N VAL A 25 22.08 1.87 -1.72
CA VAL A 25 23.33 1.10 -1.64
C VAL A 25 24.10 1.16 -2.96
N THR A 26 23.40 0.99 -4.10
CA THR A 26 24.04 1.04 -5.42
C THR A 26 24.54 2.46 -5.78
N LEU A 27 23.76 3.50 -5.44
CA LEU A 27 24.15 4.89 -5.76
C LEU A 27 25.25 5.45 -4.84
N TYR A 28 25.32 4.96 -3.62
CA TYR A 28 26.24 5.47 -2.59
C TYR A 28 26.91 4.32 -1.83
N PRO A 29 27.68 3.44 -2.51
CA PRO A 29 28.23 2.22 -1.91
C PRO A 29 29.13 2.49 -0.69
N ASP A 30 29.82 3.64 -0.69
CA ASP A 30 30.74 4.02 0.40
C ASP A 30 30.02 4.53 1.68
N LEU A 31 28.69 4.72 1.62
CA LEU A 31 27.91 5.22 2.77
C LEU A 31 27.25 4.12 3.59
N PHE A 32 27.27 2.90 3.10
CA PHE A 32 26.64 1.77 3.75
C PHE A 32 27.66 0.67 4.05
N VAL A 33 27.56 0.09 5.23
CA VAL A 33 28.39 -1.06 5.61
C VAL A 33 27.58 -2.35 5.45
N THR A 34 28.27 -3.44 5.11
CA THR A 34 27.66 -4.77 5.11
C THR A 34 27.42 -5.25 6.54
N LEU A 35 26.36 -5.99 6.74
CA LEU A 35 25.95 -6.53 8.03
C LEU A 35 26.11 -8.05 8.12
N ASP A 36 26.82 -8.67 7.16
CA ASP A 36 27.01 -10.13 7.10
C ASP A 36 27.64 -10.67 8.38
N ASP A 37 28.60 -9.94 8.95
CA ASP A 37 29.34 -10.31 10.16
C ASP A 37 28.76 -9.66 11.45
N ALA A 38 27.58 -9.04 11.38
CA ALA A 38 26.98 -8.33 12.52
C ALA A 38 26.36 -9.25 13.59
N GLY A 39 26.40 -10.57 13.38
CA GLY A 39 25.83 -11.55 14.32
C GLY A 39 24.29 -11.59 14.33
N ILE A 40 23.67 -11.11 13.27
CA ILE A 40 22.21 -11.11 13.11
C ILE A 40 21.77 -12.43 12.49
N ASN A 41 20.79 -13.09 13.10
CA ASN A 41 20.18 -14.28 12.51
C ASN A 41 19.05 -13.87 11.57
N TYR A 42 19.32 -13.83 10.27
CA TYR A 42 18.35 -13.43 9.25
C TYR A 42 17.24 -14.47 9.01
N ASP A 43 17.39 -15.72 9.48
CA ASP A 43 16.34 -16.73 9.42
C ASP A 43 15.13 -16.41 10.33
N ASP A 44 15.30 -15.47 11.27
CA ASP A 44 14.22 -15.00 12.15
C ASP A 44 13.27 -14.03 11.44
N PHE A 45 13.61 -13.61 10.22
CA PHE A 45 12.83 -12.64 9.43
C PHE A 45 12.17 -13.29 8.21
N ALA A 46 11.07 -12.70 7.76
CA ALA A 46 10.42 -13.13 6.53
C ALA A 46 11.38 -13.02 5.33
N SER A 47 11.49 -14.07 4.54
CA SER A 47 12.47 -14.19 3.45
C SER A 47 12.38 -13.04 2.43
N TYR A 48 11.18 -12.55 2.11
CA TYR A 48 11.02 -11.43 1.21
C TYR A 48 11.62 -10.13 1.77
N LYS A 49 11.57 -9.92 3.10
CA LYS A 49 12.19 -8.77 3.76
C LYS A 49 13.71 -8.87 3.73
N VAL A 50 14.25 -10.07 3.93
CA VAL A 50 15.68 -10.34 3.79
C VAL A 50 16.13 -10.04 2.36
N GLY A 51 15.37 -10.49 1.36
CA GLY A 51 15.66 -10.23 -0.06
C GLY A 51 15.74 -8.74 -0.40
N TYR A 52 14.86 -7.88 0.14
CA TYR A 52 14.93 -6.44 -0.08
C TYR A 52 16.16 -5.77 0.54
N ASN A 53 16.74 -6.38 1.57
CA ASN A 53 17.93 -5.85 2.26
C ASN A 53 19.23 -6.46 1.75
N THR A 54 19.16 -7.38 0.78
CA THR A 54 20.31 -8.02 0.12
C THR A 54 20.61 -7.32 -1.21
N VAL A 55 21.83 -6.84 -1.39
CA VAL A 55 22.30 -6.22 -2.63
C VAL A 55 23.60 -6.90 -3.04
N ASP A 56 23.67 -7.42 -4.26
CA ASP A 56 24.82 -8.17 -4.79
C ASP A 56 25.30 -9.30 -3.87
N GLY A 57 24.33 -9.97 -3.20
CA GLY A 57 24.59 -11.10 -2.30
C GLY A 57 25.07 -10.71 -0.91
N GLN A 58 25.16 -9.44 -0.59
CA GLN A 58 25.57 -8.92 0.72
C GLN A 58 24.40 -8.25 1.44
N MET A 59 24.36 -8.36 2.76
CA MET A 59 23.31 -7.81 3.60
C MET A 59 23.66 -6.37 4.04
N TYR A 60 22.74 -5.42 3.79
CA TYR A 60 22.91 -4.01 4.14
C TYR A 60 21.88 -3.47 5.12
N GLY A 61 20.90 -4.24 5.48
CA GLY A 61 19.84 -3.78 6.38
C GLY A 61 19.30 -4.89 7.29
N VAL A 62 18.65 -4.46 8.36
CA VAL A 62 17.91 -5.35 9.25
C VAL A 62 16.42 -5.09 9.03
N PRO A 63 15.61 -6.11 8.70
CA PRO A 63 14.17 -5.94 8.60
C PRO A 63 13.58 -5.36 9.88
N PHE A 64 12.81 -4.26 9.76
CA PHE A 64 12.26 -3.55 10.91
C PHE A 64 10.80 -3.95 11.19
N ASP A 65 9.97 -4.00 10.13
CA ASP A 65 8.57 -4.40 10.25
C ASP A 65 8.11 -5.26 9.07
N SER A 66 6.94 -5.83 9.22
CA SER A 66 6.25 -6.58 8.17
C SER A 66 4.79 -6.20 8.20
N GLY A 67 4.37 -5.41 7.22
CA GLY A 67 3.00 -4.94 7.08
C GLY A 67 2.17 -5.83 6.16
N VAL A 68 0.88 -5.90 6.42
CA VAL A 68 -0.12 -6.48 5.54
C VAL A 68 -1.13 -5.40 5.15
N THR A 69 -1.59 -5.44 3.91
CA THR A 69 -2.69 -4.58 3.45
C THR A 69 -4.02 -5.24 3.75
N VAL A 70 -4.94 -4.46 4.28
CA VAL A 70 -6.31 -4.88 4.59
C VAL A 70 -7.31 -3.84 4.08
N LEU A 71 -8.54 -4.26 3.89
CA LEU A 71 -9.66 -3.37 3.64
C LEU A 71 -10.23 -2.91 4.98
N ALA A 72 -10.22 -1.61 5.23
CA ALA A 72 -10.89 -0.98 6.36
C ALA A 72 -12.15 -0.29 5.88
N LEU A 73 -13.30 -0.59 6.49
CA LEU A 73 -14.62 -0.10 6.10
C LEU A 73 -15.33 0.63 7.25
N ARG A 74 -16.03 1.72 6.91
CA ARG A 74 -16.97 2.44 7.77
C ARG A 74 -18.26 1.66 7.88
N THR A 75 -18.44 0.96 8.98
CA THR A 75 -19.62 0.10 9.24
C THR A 75 -20.92 0.89 9.27
N ASP A 76 -20.90 2.11 9.75
CA ASP A 76 -22.04 3.01 9.76
C ASP A 76 -22.48 3.37 8.32
N ILE A 77 -21.55 3.74 7.45
CA ILE A 77 -21.86 4.12 6.05
C ILE A 77 -22.40 2.91 5.25
N ILE A 78 -21.73 1.74 5.33
CA ILE A 78 -22.17 0.57 4.58
C ILE A 78 -23.51 0.03 5.11
N SER A 79 -23.80 0.17 6.41
CA SER A 79 -25.07 -0.27 6.99
C SER A 79 -26.27 0.55 6.53
N GLU A 80 -26.10 1.83 6.16
CA GLU A 80 -27.13 2.64 5.52
C GLU A 80 -27.58 2.04 4.18
N CYS A 81 -26.68 1.28 3.53
CA CYS A 81 -26.99 0.58 2.28
C CYS A 81 -27.57 -0.83 2.52
N GLY A 82 -27.61 -1.29 3.78
CA GLY A 82 -28.07 -2.62 4.16
C GLY A 82 -26.97 -3.68 4.12
N TYR A 83 -25.70 -3.26 4.10
CA TYR A 83 -24.54 -4.14 4.07
C TYR A 83 -23.85 -4.27 5.41
N THR A 84 -23.16 -5.37 5.58
CA THR A 84 -22.23 -5.67 6.67
C THR A 84 -20.83 -5.84 6.11
N VAL A 85 -19.82 -5.97 6.96
CA VAL A 85 -18.44 -6.25 6.55
C VAL A 85 -18.32 -7.59 5.84
N ASP A 86 -19.14 -8.58 6.21
CA ASP A 86 -19.13 -9.90 5.60
C ASP A 86 -19.50 -9.87 4.11
N ASP A 87 -20.29 -8.89 3.68
CA ASP A 87 -20.63 -8.71 2.26
C ASP A 87 -19.44 -8.29 1.40
N PHE A 88 -18.37 -7.79 2.04
CA PHE A 88 -17.12 -7.36 1.41
C PHE A 88 -15.96 -8.32 1.65
N THR A 89 -16.18 -9.42 2.36
CA THR A 89 -15.14 -10.38 2.72
C THR A 89 -14.98 -11.45 1.66
N ASP A 90 -13.75 -11.74 1.23
CA ASP A 90 -13.42 -12.79 0.23
C ASP A 90 -14.21 -12.69 -1.09
N ILE A 91 -14.52 -11.49 -1.54
CA ILE A 91 -15.29 -11.27 -2.76
C ILE A 91 -14.40 -10.97 -3.96
N THR A 92 -14.98 -11.13 -5.16
CA THR A 92 -14.29 -10.75 -6.41
C THR A 92 -14.37 -9.24 -6.63
N TRP A 93 -13.43 -8.70 -7.42
CA TRP A 93 -13.47 -7.30 -7.84
C TRP A 93 -14.76 -6.92 -8.57
N SER A 94 -15.36 -7.84 -9.36
CA SER A 94 -16.63 -7.59 -10.00
C SER A 94 -17.76 -7.38 -8.98
N LYS A 95 -17.78 -8.18 -7.91
CA LYS A 95 -18.77 -8.00 -6.82
C LYS A 95 -18.48 -6.73 -6.03
N PHE A 96 -17.22 -6.42 -5.78
CA PHE A 96 -16.81 -5.17 -5.12
C PHE A 96 -17.28 -3.93 -5.89
N ILE A 97 -17.17 -3.96 -7.22
CA ILE A 97 -17.64 -2.89 -8.11
C ILE A 97 -19.16 -2.75 -8.02
N GLU A 98 -19.91 -3.87 -8.04
CA GLU A 98 -21.37 -3.86 -7.88
C GLU A 98 -21.79 -3.19 -6.57
N LEU A 99 -21.21 -3.62 -5.45
CA LEU A 99 -21.48 -3.06 -4.12
C LEU A 99 -21.06 -1.58 -4.03
N GLY A 100 -19.91 -1.24 -4.59
CA GLY A 100 -19.40 0.14 -4.60
C GLY A 100 -20.30 1.12 -5.36
N LYS A 101 -20.86 0.69 -6.51
CA LYS A 101 -21.86 1.47 -7.25
C LYS A 101 -23.11 1.71 -6.42
N ASP A 102 -23.58 0.70 -5.70
CA ASP A 102 -24.77 0.82 -4.86
C ASP A 102 -24.52 1.74 -3.65
N VAL A 103 -23.37 1.59 -2.97
CA VAL A 103 -22.98 2.49 -1.88
C VAL A 103 -22.92 3.93 -2.37
N TYR A 104 -22.21 4.19 -3.48
CA TYR A 104 -22.12 5.55 -4.03
C TYR A 104 -23.49 6.13 -4.40
N SER A 105 -24.36 5.33 -5.01
CA SER A 105 -25.71 5.77 -5.42
C SER A 105 -26.62 6.14 -4.24
N LYS A 106 -26.48 5.44 -3.10
CA LYS A 106 -27.32 5.62 -1.91
C LYS A 106 -26.81 6.71 -0.97
N THR A 107 -25.48 6.82 -0.83
CA THR A 107 -24.86 7.67 0.19
C THR A 107 -24.09 8.86 -0.39
N GLY A 108 -23.72 8.81 -1.68
CA GLY A 108 -22.79 9.77 -2.28
C GLY A 108 -21.32 9.58 -1.85
N CYS A 109 -21.02 8.61 -0.98
CA CYS A 109 -19.66 8.31 -0.52
C CYS A 109 -18.96 7.36 -1.49
N ASN A 110 -17.71 7.67 -1.82
CA ASN A 110 -16.85 6.69 -2.50
C ASN A 110 -16.60 5.51 -1.55
N LEU A 111 -16.55 4.27 -2.08
CA LEU A 111 -16.26 3.11 -1.25
C LEU A 111 -14.80 3.10 -0.77
N LEU A 112 -13.88 3.61 -1.61
CA LEU A 112 -12.47 3.72 -1.29
C LEU A 112 -11.91 5.10 -1.59
N VAL A 113 -10.78 5.39 -0.98
CA VAL A 113 -9.93 6.54 -1.30
C VAL A 113 -8.50 6.06 -1.57
N ASP A 114 -7.85 6.63 -2.59
CA ASP A 114 -6.44 6.35 -2.90
C ASP A 114 -5.70 7.65 -3.25
N ARG A 115 -4.38 7.58 -3.18
CA ARG A 115 -3.48 8.65 -3.60
C ARG A 115 -2.97 8.39 -5.01
N ALA A 116 -3.37 9.24 -5.95
CA ALA A 116 -2.96 9.12 -7.35
C ALA A 116 -1.45 9.24 -7.57
N ASP A 117 -0.76 10.04 -6.74
CA ASP A 117 0.69 10.27 -6.84
C ASP A 117 1.54 9.06 -6.40
N VAL A 118 0.98 8.13 -5.62
CA VAL A 118 1.67 6.90 -5.17
C VAL A 118 1.01 5.63 -5.67
N ALA A 119 -0.19 5.71 -6.25
CA ALA A 119 -0.94 4.61 -6.85
C ALA A 119 -0.97 3.35 -5.97
N GLN A 120 -1.26 3.52 -4.67
CA GLN A 120 -1.05 2.46 -3.69
C GLN A 120 -2.02 1.30 -3.87
N LEU A 121 -3.31 1.59 -4.06
CA LEU A 121 -4.31 0.56 -4.35
C LEU A 121 -3.94 -0.22 -5.62
N LEU A 122 -3.54 0.48 -6.69
CA LEU A 122 -3.11 -0.15 -7.94
C LEU A 122 -1.94 -1.13 -7.71
N ASN A 123 -0.93 -0.71 -6.94
CA ASN A 123 0.21 -1.57 -6.62
C ASN A 123 -0.21 -2.80 -5.80
N VAL A 124 -1.12 -2.64 -4.84
CA VAL A 124 -1.69 -3.77 -4.06
C VAL A 124 -2.42 -4.74 -4.99
N MET A 125 -3.25 -4.24 -5.90
CA MET A 125 -3.96 -5.06 -6.87
C MET A 125 -3.00 -5.83 -7.80
N ILE A 126 -1.91 -5.21 -8.27
CA ILE A 126 -0.90 -5.88 -9.09
C ILE A 126 -0.22 -6.99 -8.28
N GLN A 127 0.23 -6.70 -7.07
CA GLN A 127 0.91 -7.67 -6.21
C GLN A 127 0.00 -8.86 -5.85
N SER A 128 -1.30 -8.64 -5.66
CA SER A 128 -2.27 -9.70 -5.37
C SER A 128 -2.41 -10.73 -6.51
N THR A 129 -2.02 -10.37 -7.74
CA THR A 129 -1.98 -11.31 -8.87
C THR A 129 -0.72 -12.16 -8.93
N GLY A 130 0.25 -11.92 -8.04
CA GLY A 130 1.59 -12.51 -8.13
C GLY A 130 2.45 -11.91 -9.25
N SER A 131 2.02 -10.79 -9.86
CA SER A 131 2.74 -10.11 -10.93
C SER A 131 3.35 -8.79 -10.46
N TRP A 132 4.32 -8.31 -11.22
CA TRP A 132 4.95 -7.01 -10.98
C TRP A 132 5.45 -6.39 -12.29
N TYR A 133 5.88 -5.14 -12.24
CA TYR A 133 6.45 -4.41 -13.37
C TYR A 133 7.77 -4.98 -13.89
N PHE A 134 8.43 -5.80 -13.07
CA PHE A 134 9.65 -6.52 -13.40
C PHE A 134 9.47 -8.01 -13.11
N ASP A 135 10.12 -8.86 -13.92
CA ASP A 135 10.20 -10.29 -13.66
C ASP A 135 11.26 -10.63 -12.59
N GLU A 136 11.36 -11.89 -12.22
CA GLU A 136 12.32 -12.39 -11.23
C GLU A 136 13.80 -12.17 -11.64
N SER A 137 14.04 -11.96 -12.93
CA SER A 137 15.38 -11.66 -13.48
C SER A 137 15.66 -10.15 -13.57
N GLY A 138 14.70 -9.29 -13.15
CA GLY A 138 14.82 -7.83 -13.19
C GLY A 138 14.51 -7.22 -14.55
N ASN A 139 14.01 -7.98 -15.53
CA ASN A 139 13.59 -7.44 -16.83
C ASN A 139 12.22 -6.77 -16.71
N VAL A 140 11.98 -5.76 -17.56
CA VAL A 140 10.68 -5.08 -17.64
C VAL A 140 9.60 -6.07 -18.08
N ASN A 141 8.55 -6.21 -17.24
CA ASN A 141 7.42 -7.14 -17.39
C ASN A 141 6.09 -6.38 -17.51
N ILE A 142 6.03 -5.38 -18.38
CA ILE A 142 4.83 -4.56 -18.58
C ILE A 142 4.11 -4.96 -19.86
N ALA A 143 4.84 -5.03 -20.97
CA ALA A 143 4.26 -5.36 -22.26
C ALA A 143 3.77 -6.81 -22.31
N ASN A 144 2.54 -7.01 -22.78
CA ASN A 144 1.87 -8.32 -22.88
C ASN A 144 1.69 -9.06 -21.53
N ASN A 145 1.65 -8.33 -20.42
CA ASN A 145 1.35 -8.88 -19.10
C ASN A 145 -0.16 -8.85 -18.85
N GLU A 146 -0.82 -9.99 -19.08
CA GLU A 146 -2.28 -10.11 -18.91
C GLU A 146 -2.79 -9.76 -17.52
N ASN A 147 -1.98 -9.98 -16.47
CA ASN A 147 -2.36 -9.64 -15.11
C ASN A 147 -2.40 -8.13 -14.92
N LEU A 148 -1.40 -7.41 -15.46
CA LEU A 148 -1.42 -5.96 -15.44
C LEU A 148 -2.61 -5.40 -16.22
N ASP A 149 -2.90 -5.93 -17.41
CA ASP A 149 -4.03 -5.49 -18.23
C ASP A 149 -5.37 -5.67 -17.49
N LYS A 150 -5.55 -6.81 -16.82
CA LYS A 150 -6.75 -7.06 -15.97
C LYS A 150 -6.83 -6.07 -14.83
N VAL A 151 -5.74 -5.85 -14.11
CA VAL A 151 -5.70 -4.92 -12.97
C VAL A 151 -5.99 -3.49 -13.42
N PHE A 152 -5.36 -3.01 -14.49
CA PHE A 152 -5.63 -1.67 -15.03
C PHE A 152 -7.09 -1.50 -15.48
N THR A 153 -7.67 -2.54 -16.06
CA THR A 153 -9.08 -2.52 -16.46
C THR A 153 -9.99 -2.38 -15.25
N VAL A 154 -9.79 -3.19 -14.21
CA VAL A 154 -10.56 -3.14 -12.96
C VAL A 154 -10.35 -1.79 -12.25
N TYR A 155 -9.10 -1.35 -12.12
CA TYR A 155 -8.81 -0.06 -11.48
C TYR A 155 -9.48 1.12 -12.18
N LYS A 156 -9.42 1.12 -13.52
CA LYS A 156 -10.13 2.12 -14.32
C LYS A 156 -11.64 2.08 -14.06
N GLU A 157 -12.24 0.89 -13.98
CA GLU A 157 -13.67 0.74 -13.70
C GLU A 157 -14.03 1.27 -12.30
N LEU A 158 -13.19 1.02 -11.29
CA LEU A 158 -13.37 1.56 -9.94
C LEU A 158 -13.39 3.11 -9.95
N VAL A 159 -12.48 3.73 -10.70
CA VAL A 159 -12.41 5.20 -10.80
C VAL A 159 -13.57 5.77 -11.61
N ASP A 160 -13.87 5.22 -12.78
CA ASP A 160 -14.92 5.70 -13.68
C ASP A 160 -16.32 5.65 -13.05
N ASN A 161 -16.54 4.72 -12.10
CA ASN A 161 -17.81 4.57 -11.39
C ASN A 161 -17.84 5.25 -10.01
N ASN A 162 -16.88 6.13 -9.71
CA ASN A 162 -16.77 6.83 -8.43
C ASN A 162 -16.71 5.88 -7.21
N ILE A 163 -16.14 4.69 -7.39
CA ILE A 163 -15.93 3.75 -6.29
C ILE A 163 -14.67 4.12 -5.53
N VAL A 164 -13.64 4.59 -6.26
CA VAL A 164 -12.39 5.11 -5.69
C VAL A 164 -12.31 6.61 -5.93
N ALA A 165 -12.17 7.39 -4.88
CA ALA A 165 -11.79 8.80 -4.95
C ALA A 165 -10.26 8.94 -5.02
N LEU A 166 -9.76 9.71 -5.97
CA LEU A 166 -8.33 9.96 -6.15
C LEU A 166 -7.94 11.35 -5.70
N TYR A 167 -6.91 11.42 -4.87
CA TYR A 167 -6.30 12.67 -4.42
C TYR A 167 -4.81 12.73 -4.78
N ASN A 168 -4.34 13.92 -5.19
CA ASN A 168 -2.94 14.11 -5.58
C ASN A 168 -2.03 14.50 -4.41
N ASP A 169 -2.57 14.59 -3.20
CA ASP A 169 -1.84 14.99 -2.00
C ASP A 169 -2.39 14.31 -0.73
N SER A 170 -1.58 14.35 0.32
CA SER A 170 -1.93 13.75 1.61
C SER A 170 -3.07 14.48 2.31
N HIS A 171 -3.27 15.78 2.07
CA HIS A 171 -4.27 16.58 2.76
C HIS A 171 -5.68 16.18 2.30
N GLY A 172 -5.91 16.13 0.99
CA GLY A 172 -7.18 15.69 0.41
C GLY A 172 -7.52 14.25 0.80
N TYR A 173 -6.54 13.35 0.68
CA TYR A 173 -6.67 11.95 1.09
C TYR A 173 -7.06 11.80 2.57
N ASN A 174 -6.33 12.48 3.47
CA ASN A 174 -6.62 12.42 4.90
C ASN A 174 -7.98 13.03 5.22
N ASN A 175 -8.32 14.16 4.58
CA ASN A 175 -9.61 14.82 4.77
C ASN A 175 -10.78 13.91 4.36
N ALA A 176 -10.65 13.14 3.29
CA ALA A 176 -11.67 12.20 2.86
C ALA A 176 -11.95 11.12 3.94
N LEU A 177 -10.89 10.62 4.60
CA LEU A 177 -11.01 9.68 5.71
C LEU A 177 -11.67 10.30 6.94
N TRP A 178 -11.40 11.59 7.22
CA TRP A 178 -11.92 12.27 8.42
C TRP A 178 -13.34 12.81 8.25
N SER A 179 -13.68 13.27 7.06
CA SER A 179 -14.97 13.91 6.78
C SER A 179 -16.11 12.93 6.52
N GLY A 180 -15.81 11.63 6.37
CA GLY A 180 -16.81 10.62 6.03
C GLY A 180 -17.28 10.68 4.57
N THR A 181 -16.51 11.29 3.67
CA THR A 181 -16.80 11.29 2.23
C THR A 181 -16.36 9.99 1.55
N THR A 182 -15.65 9.12 2.27
CA THR A 182 -15.30 7.76 1.84
C THR A 182 -15.75 6.74 2.87
N ALA A 183 -16.22 5.61 2.39
CA ALA A 183 -16.66 4.48 3.22
C ALA A 183 -15.52 3.53 3.59
N GLY A 184 -14.32 3.70 3.04
CA GLY A 184 -13.22 2.81 3.36
C GLY A 184 -11.90 3.15 2.71
N VAL A 185 -10.92 2.32 3.02
CA VAL A 185 -9.56 2.40 2.47
C VAL A 185 -8.92 1.01 2.45
N CYS A 186 -8.21 0.70 1.38
CA CYS A 186 -7.40 -0.51 1.26
C CYS A 186 -5.93 -0.13 1.51
N GLN A 187 -5.39 -0.45 2.70
CA GLN A 187 -4.12 0.10 3.14
C GLN A 187 -3.47 -0.77 4.23
N GLY A 188 -2.18 -0.55 4.47
CA GLY A 188 -1.46 -1.17 5.59
C GLY A 188 -1.79 -0.53 6.94
N CYS A 189 -1.35 -1.16 8.02
CA CYS A 189 -1.66 -0.77 9.41
C CYS A 189 -1.26 0.69 9.75
N TRP A 190 -0.35 1.29 9.04
CA TRP A 190 0.07 2.69 9.25
C TRP A 190 -1.06 3.70 9.05
N VAL A 191 -2.09 3.38 8.26
CA VAL A 191 -3.24 4.27 8.06
C VAL A 191 -4.10 4.42 9.33
N MET A 192 -3.97 3.52 10.30
CA MET A 192 -4.71 3.58 11.57
C MET A 192 -4.49 4.90 12.32
N SER A 193 -3.27 5.43 12.29
CA SER A 193 -2.96 6.73 12.92
C SER A 193 -3.69 7.89 12.24
N THR A 194 -3.95 7.78 10.94
CA THR A 194 -4.75 8.74 10.18
C THR A 194 -6.24 8.58 10.49
N ILE A 195 -6.77 7.36 10.42
CA ILE A 195 -8.18 7.07 10.71
C ILE A 195 -8.58 7.55 12.12
N LYS A 196 -7.74 7.30 13.12
CA LYS A 196 -8.00 7.69 14.52
C LYS A 196 -8.08 9.21 14.77
N LYS A 197 -7.71 10.04 13.82
CA LYS A 197 -7.87 11.49 13.90
C LYS A 197 -9.25 11.96 13.45
N GLY A 198 -10.05 11.10 12.82
CA GLY A 198 -11.44 11.37 12.51
C GLY A 198 -12.25 11.38 13.82
N GLU A 199 -12.72 12.57 14.22
CA GLU A 199 -13.63 12.72 15.33
C GLU A 199 -14.96 12.03 15.00
N ASP A 200 -15.69 11.55 15.99
CA ASP A 200 -17.00 10.88 15.82
C ASP A 200 -17.02 9.57 15.02
N GLN A 201 -15.87 9.00 14.70
CA GLN A 201 -15.77 7.73 13.93
C GLN A 201 -15.35 6.53 14.80
N SER A 202 -15.13 6.75 16.10
CA SER A 202 -14.69 5.70 17.01
C SER A 202 -15.74 4.57 17.10
N GLY A 203 -15.29 3.32 16.88
CA GLY A 203 -16.17 2.16 16.85
C GLY A 203 -16.86 1.88 15.51
N ASN A 204 -16.73 2.78 14.52
CA ASN A 204 -17.38 2.66 13.21
C ASN A 204 -16.47 2.09 12.12
N TRP A 205 -15.33 1.52 12.47
CA TRP A 205 -14.41 0.91 11.52
C TRP A 205 -14.27 -0.58 11.77
N ALA A 206 -14.32 -1.37 10.72
CA ALA A 206 -14.01 -2.80 10.76
C ALA A 206 -13.03 -3.16 9.64
N LEU A 207 -12.28 -4.23 9.85
CA LEU A 207 -11.26 -4.71 8.91
C LEU A 207 -11.71 -6.02 8.28
N THR A 208 -11.39 -6.17 7.00
CA THR A 208 -11.57 -7.41 6.26
C THR A 208 -10.50 -7.52 5.16
N ASN A 209 -10.52 -8.60 4.42
CA ASN A 209 -9.75 -8.79 3.18
C ASN A 209 -10.63 -8.55 1.94
N ILE A 210 -10.00 -8.51 0.78
CA ILE A 210 -10.65 -8.34 -0.51
C ILE A 210 -10.03 -9.33 -1.51
#